data_aa04d785d359d6388285f52ad7b361ea
#
_entry.id   aa04d785d359d6388285f52ad7b361ea
#
_cell.length_a   1.000
_cell.length_b   1.000
_cell.length_c   1.000
_cell.angle_alpha   90.00
_cell.angle_beta   90.00
_cell.angle_gamma   90.00
#
_symmetry.space_group_name_H-M   'P 1'
#
loop_
_entity.id
_entity.type
_entity.pdbx_description
1 polymer ?
#
loop_
_entity_poly.entity_id
_entity_poly.type
_entity_poly.pdbx_seq_one_letter_code
_entity_poly.pdbx_strand_id
1 'polypeptide(L)'
;MSIIKGFSVKCKLCNRNAVIYQRHSGRHLCKRHFIDDIYKRVKYAVRKYNMIERDDRIAVALSGGKDSVALLHILVSLYGHRRDLEFVAITVDEGIAGYREETVEISRRITSELDVEHIIVSFREHCGLSLDEMVKKGDKKPCTYCGVLRKHLLNKASREAGATKLATGHNLDDETQTILLNFLQGDVERLARLIPQRIQEGLILRIKPLREIYEREVVTYNLLNDLPLALDECPYSHFPVRAMVRDFIYEFEEKYPGRKFSIMRSFERLIPCFKHEFPQKDLNRCQICGEPSSKEICQACKLLEEIKGR
;
A
#
# COMPACT_ATOMS: atom_id res chain seq x y z
N MET A 1 -37.33 -17.04 -17.66
CA MET A 1 -36.79 -16.09 -16.65
C MET A 1 -37.46 -16.40 -15.31
N SER A 2 -36.85 -17.27 -14.51
CA SER A 2 -37.31 -17.56 -13.15
C SER A 2 -36.67 -16.57 -12.21
N ILE A 3 -37.46 -15.65 -11.67
CA ILE A 3 -37.06 -14.75 -10.60
C ILE A 3 -36.83 -15.61 -9.36
N ILE A 4 -35.58 -15.93 -9.05
CA ILE A 4 -35.20 -16.50 -7.76
C ILE A 4 -35.52 -15.41 -6.73
N LYS A 5 -36.60 -15.58 -5.96
CA LYS A 5 -36.86 -14.81 -4.74
C LYS A 5 -35.74 -15.11 -3.76
N GLY A 6 -34.63 -14.35 -3.86
CA GLY A 6 -33.49 -14.47 -2.95
C GLY A 6 -33.92 -14.04 -1.55
N PHE A 7 -33.89 -14.97 -0.60
CA PHE A 7 -33.94 -14.62 0.82
C PHE A 7 -32.81 -13.63 1.11
N SER A 8 -33.17 -12.35 1.35
CA SER A 8 -32.15 -11.36 1.68
C SER A 8 -31.65 -11.65 3.10
N VAL A 9 -30.39 -12.12 3.18
CA VAL A 9 -29.76 -12.40 4.47
C VAL A 9 -29.68 -11.12 5.30
N LYS A 10 -30.11 -11.19 6.56
CA LYS A 10 -30.09 -10.03 7.46
C LYS A 10 -28.73 -9.80 8.09
N CYS A 11 -28.43 -8.54 8.35
CA CYS A 11 -27.24 -8.14 9.11
C CYS A 11 -27.31 -8.71 10.53
N LYS A 12 -26.21 -9.29 11.00
CA LYS A 12 -26.14 -9.87 12.36
C LYS A 12 -26.27 -8.83 13.47
N LEU A 13 -26.06 -7.54 13.17
CA LEU A 13 -26.09 -6.44 14.15
C LEU A 13 -27.36 -5.59 14.07
N CYS A 14 -28.18 -5.76 13.02
CA CYS A 14 -29.47 -5.07 12.87
C CYS A 14 -30.34 -5.79 11.82
N ASN A 15 -31.59 -5.30 11.62
CA ASN A 15 -32.55 -5.93 10.70
C ASN A 15 -32.40 -5.52 9.21
N ARG A 16 -31.36 -4.73 8.84
CA ARG A 16 -31.11 -4.34 7.45
C ARG A 16 -30.57 -5.51 6.65
N ASN A 17 -30.72 -5.47 5.32
CA ASN A 17 -30.13 -6.46 4.44
C ASN A 17 -28.61 -6.41 4.50
N ALA A 18 -27.99 -7.58 4.54
CA ALA A 18 -26.53 -7.69 4.49
C ALA A 18 -26.03 -7.42 3.06
N VAL A 19 -24.87 -6.81 2.95
CA VAL A 19 -24.16 -6.54 1.69
C VAL A 19 -22.89 -7.39 1.56
N ILE A 20 -22.40 -7.94 2.67
CA ILE A 20 -21.19 -8.77 2.70
C ILE A 20 -21.33 -9.88 3.75
N TYR A 21 -20.71 -11.02 3.44
CA TYR A 21 -20.40 -12.07 4.40
C TYR A 21 -18.91 -12.09 4.70
N GLN A 22 -18.54 -11.76 5.93
CA GLN A 22 -17.15 -11.82 6.42
C GLN A 22 -16.85 -13.24 6.92
N ARG A 23 -16.18 -14.05 6.10
CA ARG A 23 -15.90 -15.47 6.41
C ARG A 23 -15.07 -15.65 7.68
N HIS A 24 -14.05 -14.81 7.88
CA HIS A 24 -13.17 -14.87 9.04
C HIS A 24 -13.88 -14.60 10.38
N SER A 25 -15.00 -13.93 10.37
CA SER A 25 -15.81 -13.61 11.56
C SER A 25 -17.17 -14.31 11.58
N GLY A 26 -17.56 -14.98 10.49
CA GLY A 26 -18.87 -15.62 10.33
C GLY A 26 -20.05 -14.62 10.34
N ARG A 27 -19.82 -13.33 10.04
CA ARG A 27 -20.83 -12.29 10.17
C ARG A 27 -21.35 -11.82 8.81
N HIS A 28 -22.66 -11.73 8.69
CA HIS A 28 -23.33 -10.98 7.64
C HIS A 28 -23.51 -9.53 8.09
N LEU A 29 -23.03 -8.56 7.32
CA LEU A 29 -23.07 -7.14 7.67
C LEU A 29 -23.76 -6.31 6.60
N CYS A 30 -24.59 -5.34 7.00
CA CYS A 30 -25.11 -4.30 6.11
C CYS A 30 -24.06 -3.21 5.85
N LYS A 31 -24.28 -2.32 4.86
CA LYS A 31 -23.36 -1.23 4.50
C LYS A 31 -22.82 -0.49 5.74
N ARG A 32 -23.70 0.01 6.61
CA ARG A 32 -23.29 0.75 7.82
C ARG A 32 -22.37 -0.08 8.71
N HIS A 33 -22.80 -1.27 9.13
CA HIS A 33 -22.02 -2.07 10.06
C HIS A 33 -20.73 -2.62 9.47
N PHE A 34 -20.68 -2.79 8.16
CA PHE A 34 -19.44 -3.14 7.45
C PHE A 34 -18.45 -1.97 7.47
N ILE A 35 -18.89 -0.75 7.14
CA ILE A 35 -18.03 0.45 7.20
C ILE A 35 -17.54 0.70 8.63
N ASP A 36 -18.42 0.59 9.63
CA ASP A 36 -18.07 0.70 11.05
C ASP A 36 -17.00 -0.34 11.47
N ASP A 37 -17.10 -1.59 10.95
CA ASP A 37 -16.12 -2.66 11.20
C ASP A 37 -14.75 -2.33 10.57
N ILE A 38 -14.72 -1.86 9.31
CA ILE A 38 -13.48 -1.38 8.65
C ILE A 38 -12.83 -0.28 9.50
N TYR A 39 -13.59 0.74 9.87
CA TYR A 39 -13.07 1.85 10.69
C TYR A 39 -12.52 1.40 12.04
N LYS A 40 -13.20 0.47 12.72
CA LYS A 40 -12.73 -0.10 13.99
C LYS A 40 -11.40 -0.82 13.82
N ARG A 41 -11.26 -1.65 12.77
CA ARG A 41 -10.02 -2.40 12.51
C ARG A 41 -8.87 -1.48 12.09
N VAL A 42 -9.13 -0.46 11.27
CA VAL A 42 -8.12 0.55 10.92
C VAL A 42 -7.67 1.33 12.17
N LYS A 43 -8.61 1.81 12.99
CA LYS A 43 -8.29 2.48 14.27
C LYS A 43 -7.50 1.56 15.21
N TYR A 44 -7.85 0.28 15.25
CA TYR A 44 -7.09 -0.71 16.04
C TYR A 44 -5.66 -0.86 15.53
N ALA A 45 -5.45 -1.03 14.22
CA ALA A 45 -4.13 -1.14 13.61
C ALA A 45 -3.29 0.13 13.85
N VAL A 46 -3.88 1.31 13.61
CA VAL A 46 -3.21 2.60 13.86
C VAL A 46 -2.73 2.72 15.29
N ARG A 47 -3.57 2.37 16.26
CA ARG A 47 -3.23 2.41 17.70
C ARG A 47 -2.22 1.33 18.09
N LYS A 48 -2.45 0.07 17.67
CA LYS A 48 -1.58 -1.08 18.01
C LYS A 48 -0.13 -0.85 17.59
N TYR A 49 0.06 -0.19 16.45
CA TYR A 49 1.38 0.05 15.88
C TYR A 49 1.84 1.51 15.99
N ASN A 50 1.17 2.34 16.79
CA ASN A 50 1.47 3.77 16.97
C ASN A 50 1.72 4.51 15.64
N MET A 51 0.87 4.24 14.61
CA MET A 51 1.11 4.73 13.25
C MET A 51 0.89 6.24 13.10
N ILE A 52 0.00 6.84 13.90
CA ILE A 52 -0.35 8.25 13.84
C ILE A 52 -0.21 8.85 15.22
N GLU A 53 0.56 9.92 15.31
CA GLU A 53 0.82 10.67 16.52
C GLU A 53 0.20 12.08 16.42
N ARG A 54 0.32 12.86 17.48
CA ARG A 54 -0.08 14.26 17.47
C ARG A 54 0.86 15.06 16.59
N ASP A 55 0.31 16.07 15.91
CA ASP A 55 1.03 16.99 15.04
C ASP A 55 1.71 16.32 13.81
N ASP A 56 1.24 15.11 13.45
CA ASP A 56 1.71 14.44 12.22
C ASP A 56 1.16 15.12 10.97
N ARG A 57 2.04 15.34 9.99
CA ARG A 57 1.69 15.56 8.59
C ARG A 57 1.87 14.25 7.83
N ILE A 58 0.78 13.66 7.36
CA ILE A 58 0.74 12.32 6.79
C ILE A 58 0.67 12.39 5.27
N ALA A 59 1.75 11.99 4.60
CA ALA A 59 1.71 11.75 3.16
C ALA A 59 0.98 10.43 2.89
N VAL A 60 0.06 10.42 1.93
CA VAL A 60 -0.61 9.21 1.44
C VAL A 60 -0.12 8.89 0.05
N ALA A 61 0.55 7.75 -0.14
CA ALA A 61 0.96 7.28 -1.45
C ALA A 61 -0.28 6.90 -2.27
N LEU A 62 -0.71 7.80 -3.16
CA LEU A 62 -1.93 7.68 -3.94
C LEU A 62 -1.58 7.28 -5.38
N SER A 63 -1.81 6.01 -5.71
CA SER A 63 -1.54 5.50 -7.06
C SER A 63 -2.73 5.56 -8.01
N GLY A 64 -3.92 5.93 -7.53
CA GLY A 64 -5.18 5.83 -8.25
C GLY A 64 -5.80 4.43 -8.26
N GLY A 65 -5.09 3.42 -7.75
CA GLY A 65 -5.64 2.07 -7.58
C GLY A 65 -6.51 1.94 -6.34
N LYS A 66 -7.37 0.92 -6.32
CA LYS A 66 -8.40 0.65 -5.31
C LYS A 66 -7.94 0.78 -3.85
N ASP A 67 -6.74 0.26 -3.53
CA ASP A 67 -6.24 0.24 -2.15
C ASP A 67 -5.79 1.63 -1.69
N SER A 68 -5.16 2.40 -2.57
CA SER A 68 -4.69 3.75 -2.25
C SER A 68 -5.84 4.75 -2.16
N VAL A 69 -6.86 4.61 -2.99
CA VAL A 69 -8.09 5.42 -2.95
C VAL A 69 -8.86 5.14 -1.66
N ALA A 70 -9.08 3.86 -1.31
CA ALA A 70 -9.70 3.47 -0.06
C ALA A 70 -8.93 3.99 1.16
N LEU A 71 -7.58 3.87 1.13
CA LEU A 71 -6.73 4.35 2.21
C LEU A 71 -6.94 5.85 2.47
N LEU A 72 -6.84 6.68 1.42
CA LEU A 72 -7.02 8.12 1.54
C LEU A 72 -8.40 8.45 2.10
N HIS A 73 -9.46 7.90 1.49
CA HIS A 73 -10.84 8.12 1.95
C HIS A 73 -11.05 7.70 3.40
N ILE A 74 -10.55 6.54 3.83
CA ILE A 74 -10.66 6.05 5.21
C ILE A 74 -9.92 6.97 6.19
N LEU A 75 -8.68 7.37 5.86
CA LEU A 75 -7.89 8.25 6.75
C LEU A 75 -8.54 9.61 6.93
N VAL A 76 -8.99 10.23 5.85
CA VAL A 76 -9.70 11.53 5.91
C VAL A 76 -11.03 11.40 6.66
N SER A 77 -11.83 10.34 6.41
CA SER A 77 -13.09 10.09 7.13
C SER A 77 -12.88 9.88 8.63
N LEU A 78 -11.77 9.23 9.03
CA LEU A 78 -11.50 8.95 10.44
C LEU A 78 -10.81 10.08 11.19
N TYR A 79 -9.98 10.85 10.52
CA TYR A 79 -9.05 11.77 11.17
C TYR A 79 -9.05 13.18 10.57
N GLY A 80 -9.70 13.44 9.43
CA GLY A 80 -9.71 14.75 8.78
C GLY A 80 -10.33 15.89 9.63
N HIS A 81 -11.16 15.54 10.63
CA HIS A 81 -11.70 16.49 11.60
C HIS A 81 -10.70 16.93 12.69
N ARG A 82 -9.56 16.25 12.81
CA ARG A 82 -8.52 16.56 13.79
C ARG A 82 -7.65 17.71 13.29
N ARG A 83 -7.62 18.82 14.06
CA ARG A 83 -6.84 20.01 13.72
C ARG A 83 -5.32 19.85 13.91
N ASP A 84 -4.92 18.81 14.65
CA ASP A 84 -3.53 18.46 14.90
C ASP A 84 -2.98 17.44 13.88
N LEU A 85 -3.72 17.17 12.81
CA LEU A 85 -3.27 16.28 11.73
C LEU A 85 -3.47 16.96 10.38
N GLU A 86 -2.50 16.77 9.50
CA GLU A 86 -2.57 17.19 8.11
C GLU A 86 -2.40 15.99 7.17
N PHE A 87 -3.07 16.03 6.02
CA PHE A 87 -2.96 15.02 4.98
C PHE A 87 -2.51 15.64 3.68
N VAL A 88 -1.55 14.99 3.00
CA VAL A 88 -1.12 15.32 1.64
C VAL A 88 -1.07 14.05 0.81
N ALA A 89 -1.67 14.06 -0.36
CA ALA A 89 -1.59 12.94 -1.29
C ALA A 89 -0.38 13.09 -2.20
N ILE A 90 0.37 12.01 -2.40
CA ILE A 90 1.51 12.00 -3.33
C ILE A 90 1.30 10.91 -4.37
N THR A 91 1.24 11.34 -5.63
CA THR A 91 1.16 10.45 -6.79
C THR A 91 2.49 10.47 -7.53
N VAL A 92 3.04 9.29 -7.80
CA VAL A 92 4.19 9.14 -8.69
C VAL A 92 3.65 8.70 -10.05
N ASP A 93 3.92 9.49 -11.08
CA ASP A 93 3.63 9.14 -12.46
C ASP A 93 4.85 8.49 -13.09
N GLU A 94 4.77 7.20 -13.35
CA GLU A 94 5.84 6.42 -13.96
C GLU A 94 5.91 6.59 -15.48
N GLY A 95 4.90 7.18 -16.12
CA GLY A 95 4.82 7.35 -17.56
C GLY A 95 4.62 6.03 -18.30
N ILE A 96 3.65 5.22 -17.86
CA ILE A 96 3.20 3.99 -18.53
C ILE A 96 2.01 4.36 -19.42
N ALA A 97 2.23 4.38 -20.74
CA ALA A 97 1.21 4.79 -21.70
C ALA A 97 -0.04 3.88 -21.68
N GLY A 98 -1.22 4.50 -21.78
CA GLY A 98 -2.51 3.81 -21.74
C GLY A 98 -2.94 3.27 -20.37
N TYR A 99 -2.16 3.56 -19.32
CA TYR A 99 -2.46 3.11 -17.96
C TYR A 99 -2.41 4.24 -16.93
N ARG A 100 -1.33 5.06 -16.95
CA ARG A 100 -1.15 6.07 -15.89
C ARG A 100 -2.06 7.27 -16.03
N GLU A 101 -2.50 7.60 -17.21
CA GLU A 101 -3.40 8.72 -17.46
C GLU A 101 -4.70 8.58 -16.66
N GLU A 102 -5.36 7.43 -16.74
CA GLU A 102 -6.58 7.15 -15.99
C GLU A 102 -6.35 7.16 -14.48
N THR A 103 -5.32 6.48 -14.00
CA THR A 103 -5.05 6.37 -12.57
C THR A 103 -4.60 7.70 -11.93
N VAL A 104 -3.93 8.57 -12.67
CA VAL A 104 -3.60 9.94 -12.23
C VAL A 104 -4.87 10.79 -12.16
N GLU A 105 -5.78 10.67 -13.15
CA GLU A 105 -7.04 11.38 -13.13
C GLU A 105 -7.94 10.95 -11.97
N ILE A 106 -8.02 9.65 -11.69
CA ILE A 106 -8.67 9.13 -10.47
C ILE A 106 -8.08 9.77 -9.21
N SER A 107 -6.74 9.89 -9.17
CA SER A 107 -6.06 10.50 -8.02
C SER A 107 -6.41 11.98 -7.86
N ARG A 108 -6.47 12.75 -8.98
CA ARG A 108 -6.89 14.15 -8.97
C ARG A 108 -8.32 14.30 -8.49
N ARG A 109 -9.23 13.48 -9.01
CA ARG A 109 -10.63 13.50 -8.66
C ARG A 109 -10.84 13.26 -7.16
N ILE A 110 -10.30 12.18 -6.60
CA ILE A 110 -10.52 11.84 -5.20
C ILE A 110 -9.89 12.86 -4.23
N THR A 111 -8.74 13.44 -4.57
CA THR A 111 -8.13 14.50 -3.75
C THR A 111 -8.94 15.79 -3.78
N SER A 112 -9.50 16.16 -4.93
CA SER A 112 -10.42 17.31 -5.05
C SER A 112 -11.72 17.08 -4.26
N GLU A 113 -12.33 15.89 -4.34
CA GLU A 113 -13.55 15.53 -3.60
C GLU A 113 -13.34 15.54 -2.07
N LEU A 114 -12.13 15.23 -1.60
CA LEU A 114 -11.78 15.18 -0.18
C LEU A 114 -11.11 16.46 0.35
N ASP A 115 -10.90 17.46 -0.49
CA ASP A 115 -10.17 18.70 -0.17
C ASP A 115 -8.78 18.42 0.43
N VAL A 116 -8.00 17.53 -0.23
CA VAL A 116 -6.66 17.13 0.19
C VAL A 116 -5.62 17.67 -0.79
N GLU A 117 -4.57 18.30 -0.27
CA GLU A 117 -3.41 18.73 -1.07
C GLU A 117 -2.86 17.57 -1.89
N HIS A 118 -2.59 17.78 -3.18
CA HIS A 118 -2.12 16.74 -4.07
C HIS A 118 -0.84 17.11 -4.79
N ILE A 119 0.21 16.37 -4.55
CA ILE A 119 1.52 16.51 -5.20
C ILE A 119 1.70 15.37 -6.18
N ILE A 120 1.97 15.72 -7.44
CA ILE A 120 2.28 14.73 -8.49
C ILE A 120 3.74 14.91 -8.88
N VAL A 121 4.50 13.83 -8.85
CA VAL A 121 5.89 13.78 -9.29
C VAL A 121 6.04 12.74 -10.40
N SER A 122 6.77 13.04 -11.47
CA SER A 122 6.91 12.13 -12.59
C SER A 122 8.32 11.59 -12.76
N PHE A 123 8.43 10.37 -13.31
CA PHE A 123 9.71 9.79 -13.71
C PHE A 123 10.40 10.64 -14.77
N ARG A 124 9.63 11.20 -15.72
CA ARG A 124 10.18 12.04 -16.79
C ARG A 124 10.87 13.28 -16.24
N GLU A 125 10.25 13.98 -15.30
CA GLU A 125 10.84 15.20 -14.70
C GLU A 125 12.05 14.90 -13.83
N HIS A 126 11.99 13.83 -13.03
CA HIS A 126 13.04 13.55 -12.04
C HIS A 126 14.14 12.62 -12.55
N CYS A 127 13.84 11.76 -13.50
CA CYS A 127 14.78 10.76 -14.02
C CYS A 127 15.18 11.03 -15.48
N GLY A 128 14.46 11.92 -16.18
CA GLY A 128 14.66 12.25 -17.60
C GLY A 128 14.03 11.25 -18.58
N LEU A 129 13.45 10.17 -18.10
CA LEU A 129 12.84 9.09 -18.89
C LEU A 129 11.57 8.58 -18.23
N SER A 130 10.57 8.20 -19.02
CA SER A 130 9.43 7.41 -18.55
C SER A 130 9.82 5.95 -18.30
N LEU A 131 8.98 5.18 -17.57
CA LEU A 131 9.21 3.76 -17.38
C LEU A 131 9.26 2.99 -18.70
N ASP A 132 8.38 3.33 -19.65
CA ASP A 132 8.35 2.69 -20.96
C ASP A 132 9.65 2.92 -21.75
N GLU A 133 10.22 4.10 -21.66
CA GLU A 133 11.51 4.43 -22.26
C GLU A 133 12.67 3.70 -21.56
N MET A 134 12.63 3.58 -20.22
CA MET A 134 13.62 2.83 -19.44
C MET A 134 13.62 1.34 -19.80
N VAL A 135 12.43 0.76 -19.98
CA VAL A 135 12.27 -0.64 -20.38
C VAL A 135 12.82 -0.92 -21.77
N LYS A 136 12.66 0.03 -22.72
CA LYS A 136 13.20 -0.08 -24.07
C LYS A 136 14.72 0.02 -24.12
N LYS A 137 15.32 0.84 -23.25
CA LYS A 137 16.77 1.10 -23.22
C LYS A 137 17.54 0.16 -22.32
N GLY A 138 16.94 -0.33 -21.25
CA GLY A 138 17.61 -1.11 -20.22
C GLY A 138 17.41 -2.63 -20.38
N ASP A 139 18.10 -3.39 -19.54
CA ASP A 139 18.07 -4.87 -19.53
C ASP A 139 17.35 -5.46 -18.31
N LYS A 140 16.93 -4.62 -17.36
CA LYS A 140 16.25 -5.08 -16.15
C LYS A 140 14.75 -5.17 -16.37
N LYS A 141 14.10 -6.01 -15.55
CA LYS A 141 12.64 -6.15 -15.55
C LYS A 141 11.97 -4.79 -15.20
N PRO A 142 10.86 -4.43 -15.85
CA PRO A 142 10.16 -3.16 -15.63
C PRO A 142 9.92 -2.83 -14.17
N CYS A 143 9.47 -3.82 -13.40
CA CYS A 143 9.20 -3.65 -11.97
C CYS A 143 10.44 -3.41 -11.10
N THR A 144 11.64 -3.73 -11.59
CA THR A 144 12.89 -3.36 -10.90
C THR A 144 13.10 -1.85 -10.96
N TYR A 145 12.98 -1.26 -12.14
CA TYR A 145 13.05 0.20 -12.32
C TYR A 145 11.94 0.88 -11.54
N CYS A 146 10.68 0.50 -11.80
CA CYS A 146 9.52 1.07 -11.16
C CYS A 146 9.60 1.01 -9.62
N GLY A 147 9.91 -0.17 -9.07
CA GLY A 147 9.93 -0.37 -7.62
C GLY A 147 11.01 0.44 -6.88
N VAL A 148 12.17 0.63 -7.50
CA VAL A 148 13.28 1.41 -6.91
C VAL A 148 13.00 2.90 -7.03
N LEU A 149 12.69 3.38 -8.24
CA LEU A 149 12.50 4.81 -8.51
C LEU A 149 11.25 5.37 -7.83
N ARG A 150 10.14 4.64 -7.85
CA ARG A 150 8.92 5.04 -7.16
C ARG A 150 9.13 5.17 -5.64
N LYS A 151 9.85 4.23 -5.02
CA LYS A 151 10.17 4.33 -3.58
C LYS A 151 11.07 5.52 -3.27
N HIS A 152 12.02 5.80 -4.14
CA HIS A 152 12.93 6.94 -4.03
C HIS A 152 12.15 8.25 -4.12
N LEU A 153 11.33 8.43 -5.16
CA LEU A 153 10.53 9.64 -5.37
C LEU A 153 9.47 9.85 -4.28
N LEU A 154 8.79 8.78 -3.84
CA LEU A 154 7.85 8.89 -2.72
C LEU A 154 8.54 9.36 -1.45
N ASN A 155 9.74 8.85 -1.11
CA ASN A 155 10.48 9.29 0.07
C ASN A 155 10.88 10.76 -0.06
N LYS A 156 11.44 11.13 -1.20
CA LYS A 156 11.87 12.50 -1.51
C LYS A 156 10.70 13.48 -1.43
N ALA A 157 9.64 13.24 -2.19
CA ALA A 157 8.46 14.11 -2.23
C ALA A 157 7.76 14.22 -0.86
N SER A 158 7.66 13.11 -0.10
CA SER A 158 7.12 13.16 1.26
C SER A 158 7.93 14.06 2.17
N ARG A 159 9.25 13.99 2.11
CA ARG A 159 10.13 14.84 2.91
C ARG A 159 10.04 16.31 2.49
N GLU A 160 10.03 16.59 1.19
CA GLU A 160 9.89 17.95 0.64
C GLU A 160 8.53 18.57 1.00
N ALA A 161 7.47 17.75 1.09
CA ALA A 161 6.16 18.15 1.60
C ALA A 161 6.12 18.32 3.12
N GLY A 162 7.22 18.12 3.85
CA GLY A 162 7.25 18.21 5.31
C GLY A 162 6.49 17.09 6.03
N ALA A 163 6.24 15.96 5.35
CA ALA A 163 5.52 14.85 5.97
C ALA A 163 6.38 14.13 7.02
N THR A 164 5.75 13.73 8.12
CA THR A 164 6.35 12.93 9.19
C THR A 164 6.17 11.43 8.95
N LYS A 165 5.10 11.05 8.27
CA LYS A 165 4.70 9.67 7.98
C LYS A 165 4.32 9.53 6.49
N LEU A 166 4.54 8.32 5.93
CA LEU A 166 4.08 7.95 4.59
C LEU A 166 3.14 6.74 4.69
N ALA A 167 1.84 6.97 4.53
CA ALA A 167 0.83 5.93 4.51
C ALA A 167 0.79 5.24 3.14
N THR A 168 0.77 3.91 3.13
CA THR A 168 0.68 3.10 1.92
C THR A 168 -0.49 2.14 1.99
N GLY A 169 -1.16 1.88 0.85
CA GLY A 169 -2.37 1.07 0.73
C GLY A 169 -2.15 -0.44 0.85
N HIS A 170 -1.05 -0.90 1.43
CA HIS A 170 -0.84 -2.34 1.63
C HIS A 170 -1.87 -2.92 2.59
N ASN A 171 -2.60 -3.91 2.13
CA ASN A 171 -3.66 -4.61 2.85
C ASN A 171 -3.17 -5.93 3.46
N LEU A 172 -4.05 -6.70 4.10
CA LEU A 172 -3.73 -7.98 4.74
C LEU A 172 -3.21 -9.02 3.73
N ASP A 173 -3.77 -9.02 2.52
CA ASP A 173 -3.37 -9.93 1.44
C ASP A 173 -1.93 -9.65 0.98
N ASP A 174 -1.57 -8.37 0.80
CA ASP A 174 -0.21 -7.95 0.45
C ASP A 174 0.82 -8.33 1.50
N GLU A 175 0.49 -8.11 2.76
CA GLU A 175 1.37 -8.42 3.89
C GLU A 175 1.63 -9.93 3.97
N THR A 176 0.57 -10.74 3.94
CA THR A 176 0.67 -12.20 4.05
C THR A 176 1.37 -12.83 2.87
N GLN A 177 1.08 -12.36 1.64
CA GLN A 177 1.80 -12.78 0.42
C GLN A 177 3.29 -12.45 0.53
N THR A 178 3.63 -11.25 1.01
CA THR A 178 5.03 -10.82 1.12
C THR A 178 5.78 -11.61 2.19
N ILE A 179 5.15 -11.88 3.33
CA ILE A 179 5.73 -12.72 4.38
C ILE A 179 6.02 -14.13 3.84
N LEU A 180 5.00 -14.77 3.25
CA LEU A 180 5.15 -16.14 2.76
C LEU A 180 6.14 -16.23 1.60
N LEU A 181 6.11 -15.29 0.66
CA LEU A 181 7.04 -15.22 -0.46
C LEU A 181 8.50 -15.16 0.01
N ASN A 182 8.82 -14.26 0.94
CA ASN A 182 10.19 -14.15 1.47
C ASN A 182 10.61 -15.40 2.25
N PHE A 183 9.67 -16.01 2.98
CA PHE A 183 9.92 -17.26 3.68
C PHE A 183 10.26 -18.40 2.73
N LEU A 184 9.47 -18.58 1.66
CA LEU A 184 9.68 -19.59 0.64
C LEU A 184 10.96 -19.37 -0.18
N GLN A 185 11.40 -18.11 -0.32
CA GLN A 185 12.66 -17.76 -0.99
C GLN A 185 13.90 -17.86 -0.07
N GLY A 186 13.72 -18.15 1.22
CA GLY A 186 14.79 -18.14 2.21
C GLY A 186 15.38 -16.75 2.48
N ASP A 187 14.69 -15.66 2.10
CA ASP A 187 15.18 -14.29 2.26
C ASP A 187 14.79 -13.72 3.64
N VAL A 188 15.45 -14.24 4.68
CA VAL A 188 15.18 -13.87 6.08
C VAL A 188 15.51 -12.38 6.34
N GLU A 189 16.52 -11.83 5.67
CA GLU A 189 16.87 -10.41 5.79
C GLU A 189 15.75 -9.51 5.25
N ARG A 190 15.08 -9.89 4.16
CA ARG A 190 13.88 -9.17 3.69
C ARG A 190 12.70 -9.33 4.63
N LEU A 191 12.51 -10.49 5.26
CA LEU A 191 11.51 -10.64 6.32
C LEU A 191 11.76 -9.66 7.45
N ALA A 192 13.00 -9.54 7.93
CA ALA A 192 13.38 -8.59 8.96
C ALA A 192 13.07 -7.11 8.57
N ARG A 193 13.07 -6.78 7.28
CA ARG A 193 12.72 -5.44 6.80
C ARG A 193 11.21 -5.15 6.79
N LEU A 194 10.35 -6.17 6.96
CA LEU A 194 8.90 -5.99 7.03
C LEU A 194 8.41 -5.54 8.42
N ILE A 195 9.31 -5.42 9.39
CA ILE A 195 8.99 -4.97 10.74
C ILE A 195 8.29 -3.61 10.68
N PRO A 196 7.10 -3.47 11.30
CA PRO A 196 6.41 -2.19 11.39
C PRO A 196 7.28 -1.13 12.06
N GLN A 197 7.16 0.12 11.60
CA GLN A 197 7.86 1.27 12.17
C GLN A 197 9.40 1.15 12.20
N ARG A 198 9.96 0.71 11.09
CA ARG A 198 11.41 0.79 10.92
C ARG A 198 11.82 2.25 10.74
N ILE A 199 12.30 2.87 11.82
CA ILE A 199 12.80 4.23 11.82
C ILE A 199 14.24 4.20 11.33
N GLN A 200 14.55 4.92 10.27
CA GLN A 200 15.91 5.14 9.77
C GLN A 200 16.07 6.62 9.43
N GLU A 201 17.12 7.24 9.89
CA GLU A 201 17.39 8.66 9.66
C GLU A 201 17.34 9.01 8.17
N GLY A 202 16.64 10.09 7.84
CA GLY A 202 16.46 10.56 6.47
C GLY A 202 15.41 9.82 5.65
N LEU A 203 14.86 8.69 6.13
CA LEU A 203 13.71 8.02 5.52
C LEU A 203 12.43 8.37 6.25
N ILE A 204 11.39 8.67 5.49
CA ILE A 204 10.05 8.89 6.05
C ILE A 204 9.50 7.56 6.58
N LEU A 205 8.99 7.58 7.80
CA LEU A 205 8.40 6.41 8.43
C LEU A 205 7.16 5.94 7.66
N ARG A 206 7.20 4.70 7.17
CA ARG A 206 6.08 4.12 6.43
C ARG A 206 5.09 3.46 7.37
N ILE A 207 3.81 3.79 7.17
CA ILE A 207 2.70 3.20 7.90
C ILE A 207 1.75 2.48 6.94
N LYS A 208 1.07 1.44 7.44
CA LYS A 208 0.18 0.58 6.65
C LYS A 208 -1.17 0.41 7.35
N PRO A 209 -2.04 1.41 7.32
CA PRO A 209 -3.30 1.39 8.07
C PRO A 209 -4.27 0.27 7.66
N LEU A 210 -4.18 -0.21 6.39
CA LEU A 210 -5.05 -1.27 5.86
C LEU A 210 -4.54 -2.70 6.14
N ARG A 211 -3.42 -2.89 6.85
CA ARG A 211 -2.78 -4.19 7.05
C ARG A 211 -3.64 -5.26 7.75
N GLU A 212 -4.72 -4.87 8.39
CA GLU A 212 -5.71 -5.76 9.04
C GLU A 212 -6.98 -5.94 8.18
N ILE A 213 -7.04 -5.37 6.96
CA ILE A 213 -8.20 -5.38 6.08
C ILE A 213 -7.93 -6.30 4.89
N TYR A 214 -8.85 -7.20 4.57
CA TYR A 214 -8.75 -8.05 3.38
C TYR A 214 -8.89 -7.24 2.09
N GLU A 215 -8.19 -7.62 1.04
CA GLU A 215 -8.31 -7.01 -0.28
C GLU A 215 -9.76 -6.96 -0.78
N ARG A 216 -10.53 -8.07 -0.63
CA ARG A 216 -11.95 -8.12 -0.98
C ARG A 216 -12.81 -7.12 -0.19
N GLU A 217 -12.43 -6.82 1.05
CA GLU A 217 -13.13 -5.83 1.87
C GLU A 217 -12.80 -4.41 1.42
N VAL A 218 -11.57 -4.16 0.95
CA VAL A 218 -11.21 -2.88 0.33
C VAL A 218 -12.04 -2.64 -0.94
N VAL A 219 -12.17 -3.64 -1.81
CA VAL A 219 -13.03 -3.55 -3.01
C VAL A 219 -14.49 -3.27 -2.62
N THR A 220 -15.02 -4.02 -1.67
CA THR A 220 -16.40 -3.83 -1.18
C THR A 220 -16.59 -2.43 -0.58
N TYR A 221 -15.61 -1.94 0.17
CA TYR A 221 -15.64 -0.59 0.75
C TYR A 221 -15.72 0.49 -0.33
N ASN A 222 -14.90 0.37 -1.38
CA ASN A 222 -14.92 1.31 -2.50
C ASN A 222 -16.27 1.33 -3.19
N LEU A 223 -16.80 0.15 -3.54
CA LEU A 223 -18.11 0.03 -4.20
C LEU A 223 -19.25 0.62 -3.36
N LEU A 224 -19.23 0.39 -2.06
CA LEU A 224 -20.27 0.90 -1.16
C LEU A 224 -20.19 2.42 -0.93
N ASN A 225 -19.06 3.03 -1.17
CA ASN A 225 -18.87 4.48 -1.02
C ASN A 225 -18.76 5.20 -2.38
N ASP A 226 -19.08 4.50 -3.48
CA ASP A 226 -19.06 5.03 -4.85
C ASP A 226 -17.71 5.67 -5.22
N LEU A 227 -16.60 5.11 -4.68
CA LEU A 227 -15.26 5.63 -4.93
C LEU A 227 -14.78 5.23 -6.34
N PRO A 228 -14.01 6.09 -7.01
CA PRO A 228 -13.48 5.77 -8.33
C PRO A 228 -12.52 4.58 -8.28
N LEU A 229 -12.63 3.69 -9.25
CA LEU A 229 -11.81 2.48 -9.37
C LEU A 229 -11.19 2.41 -10.76
N ALA A 230 -9.87 2.29 -10.84
CA ALA A 230 -9.23 1.82 -12.06
C ALA A 230 -9.51 0.32 -12.22
N LEU A 231 -9.98 -0.08 -13.38
CA LEU A 231 -10.29 -1.47 -13.70
C LEU A 231 -9.08 -2.20 -14.31
N ASP A 232 -8.19 -1.46 -14.94
CA ASP A 232 -7.04 -2.02 -15.60
C ASP A 232 -5.88 -2.33 -14.64
N GLU A 233 -5.22 -3.46 -14.87
CA GLU A 233 -3.97 -3.81 -14.19
C GLU A 233 -2.78 -3.22 -14.95
N CYS A 234 -1.70 -2.93 -14.20
CA CYS A 234 -0.46 -2.47 -14.81
C CYS A 234 0.04 -3.48 -15.86
N PRO A 235 0.31 -3.08 -17.11
CA PRO A 235 0.74 -4.00 -18.18
C PRO A 235 2.06 -4.72 -17.88
N TYR A 236 2.83 -4.22 -16.93
CA TYR A 236 4.09 -4.82 -16.48
C TYR A 236 3.95 -5.73 -15.24
N SER A 237 2.73 -6.01 -14.75
CA SER A 237 2.48 -6.70 -13.47
C SER A 237 2.68 -8.22 -13.48
N HIS A 238 3.55 -8.77 -14.33
CA HIS A 238 3.78 -10.21 -14.44
C HIS A 238 4.83 -10.71 -13.44
N PHE A 239 4.35 -11.28 -12.31
CA PHE A 239 5.18 -11.98 -11.31
C PHE A 239 4.66 -13.40 -11.05
N PRO A 240 5.10 -14.40 -11.83
CA PRO A 240 4.57 -15.77 -11.73
C PRO A 240 4.64 -16.34 -10.30
N VAL A 241 5.78 -16.17 -9.62
CA VAL A 241 5.97 -16.70 -8.26
C VAL A 241 5.02 -16.01 -7.24
N ARG A 242 4.81 -14.69 -7.37
CA ARG A 242 3.87 -13.99 -6.50
C ARG A 242 2.42 -14.41 -6.77
N ALA A 243 2.07 -14.64 -8.01
CA ALA A 243 0.76 -15.17 -8.41
C ALA A 243 0.50 -16.54 -7.78
N MET A 244 1.45 -17.47 -7.85
CA MET A 244 1.33 -18.78 -7.19
C MET A 244 1.13 -18.68 -5.68
N VAL A 245 1.89 -17.81 -5.00
CA VAL A 245 1.74 -17.58 -3.55
C VAL A 245 0.38 -16.96 -3.23
N ARG A 246 -0.10 -16.02 -4.05
CA ARG A 246 -1.42 -15.41 -3.92
C ARG A 246 -2.51 -16.46 -4.02
N ASP A 247 -2.47 -17.28 -5.06
CA ASP A 247 -3.48 -18.29 -5.36
C ASP A 247 -3.50 -19.36 -4.25
N PHE A 248 -2.33 -19.81 -3.78
CA PHE A 248 -2.20 -20.72 -2.63
C PHE A 248 -2.83 -20.13 -1.35
N ILE A 249 -2.49 -18.88 -1.01
CA ILE A 249 -3.06 -18.22 0.18
C ILE A 249 -4.57 -18.05 0.04
N TYR A 250 -5.05 -17.73 -1.17
CA TYR A 250 -6.47 -17.58 -1.43
C TYR A 250 -7.22 -18.89 -1.21
N GLU A 251 -6.78 -19.99 -1.81
CA GLU A 251 -7.38 -21.32 -1.63
C GLU A 251 -7.33 -21.78 -0.16
N PHE A 252 -6.22 -21.52 0.51
CA PHE A 252 -6.05 -21.88 1.91
C PHE A 252 -7.01 -21.09 2.83
N GLU A 253 -7.16 -19.79 2.58
CA GLU A 253 -8.09 -18.92 3.32
C GLU A 253 -9.55 -19.29 3.05
N GLU A 254 -9.89 -19.73 1.82
CA GLU A 254 -11.24 -20.21 1.47
C GLU A 254 -11.61 -21.49 2.26
N LYS A 255 -10.67 -22.41 2.45
CA LYS A 255 -10.90 -23.62 3.25
C LYS A 255 -10.87 -23.35 4.74
N TYR A 256 -9.98 -22.46 5.18
CA TYR A 256 -9.71 -22.19 6.59
C TYR A 256 -9.73 -20.69 6.87
N PRO A 257 -10.89 -20.05 7.00
CA PRO A 257 -11.00 -18.61 7.17
C PRO A 257 -10.23 -18.08 8.39
N GLY A 258 -9.55 -16.93 8.23
CA GLY A 258 -8.75 -16.30 9.27
C GLY A 258 -7.27 -16.70 9.28
N ARG A 259 -6.80 -17.51 8.33
CA ARG A 259 -5.39 -17.95 8.28
C ARG A 259 -4.43 -16.83 7.90
N LYS A 260 -4.87 -15.83 7.14
CA LYS A 260 -4.08 -14.63 6.89
C LYS A 260 -3.72 -13.91 8.18
N PHE A 261 -4.65 -13.77 9.11
CA PHE A 261 -4.34 -13.23 10.45
C PHE A 261 -3.38 -14.14 11.24
N SER A 262 -3.47 -15.46 11.08
CA SER A 262 -2.54 -16.38 11.73
C SER A 262 -1.11 -16.19 11.22
N ILE A 263 -0.92 -16.06 9.90
CA ILE A 263 0.39 -15.77 9.28
C ILE A 263 0.95 -14.45 9.83
N MET A 264 0.14 -13.38 9.84
CA MET A 264 0.54 -12.09 10.37
C MET A 264 0.97 -12.17 11.84
N ARG A 265 0.17 -12.82 12.70
CA ARG A 265 0.47 -12.96 14.13
C ARG A 265 1.71 -13.81 14.38
N SER A 266 1.93 -14.85 13.58
CA SER A 266 3.15 -15.67 13.67
C SER A 266 4.39 -14.84 13.32
N PHE A 267 4.32 -14.07 12.24
CA PHE A 267 5.39 -13.15 11.87
C PHE A 267 5.66 -12.09 12.97
N GLU A 268 4.61 -11.50 13.54
CA GLU A 268 4.74 -10.51 14.61
C GLU A 268 5.47 -11.06 15.86
N ARG A 269 5.24 -12.32 16.19
CA ARG A 269 5.95 -12.99 17.31
C ARG A 269 7.44 -13.19 17.04
N LEU A 270 7.85 -13.25 15.77
CA LEU A 270 9.26 -13.37 15.38
C LEU A 270 10.00 -12.02 15.33
N ILE A 271 9.27 -10.88 15.36
CA ILE A 271 9.88 -9.54 15.29
C ILE A 271 11.02 -9.31 16.28
N PRO A 272 10.91 -9.70 17.57
CA PRO A 272 12.02 -9.53 18.52
C PRO A 272 13.30 -10.28 18.09
N CYS A 273 13.14 -11.51 17.57
CA CYS A 273 14.26 -12.29 17.04
C CYS A 273 14.91 -11.62 15.83
N PHE A 274 14.09 -11.13 14.91
CA PHE A 274 14.60 -10.41 13.74
C PHE A 274 15.33 -9.10 14.12
N LYS A 275 14.84 -8.35 15.08
CA LYS A 275 15.51 -7.13 15.56
C LYS A 275 16.87 -7.43 16.19
N HIS A 276 16.99 -8.53 16.89
CA HIS A 276 18.24 -8.97 17.50
C HIS A 276 19.25 -9.42 16.43
N GLU A 277 18.84 -10.30 15.51
CA GLU A 277 19.73 -10.91 14.53
C GLU A 277 20.09 -9.95 13.36
N PHE A 278 19.14 -9.08 12.98
CA PHE A 278 19.30 -8.12 11.89
C PHE A 278 19.15 -6.68 12.39
N PRO A 279 20.10 -6.17 13.18
CA PRO A 279 20.04 -4.80 13.68
C PRO A 279 20.01 -3.81 12.51
N GLN A 280 19.38 -2.68 12.74
CA GLN A 280 19.34 -1.61 11.75
C GLN A 280 20.74 -1.03 11.56
N LYS A 281 21.16 -0.91 10.30
CA LYS A 281 22.38 -0.23 9.93
C LYS A 281 22.08 1.25 9.68
N ASP A 282 22.98 2.12 10.08
CA ASP A 282 22.92 3.52 9.73
C ASP A 282 22.99 3.70 8.21
N LEU A 283 22.29 4.72 7.73
CA LEU A 283 22.34 5.07 6.32
C LEU A 283 23.30 6.24 6.10
N ASN A 284 24.11 6.10 5.07
CA ASN A 284 24.91 7.20 4.53
C ASN A 284 24.05 8.07 3.59
N ARG A 285 24.61 9.14 3.09
CA ARG A 285 24.02 9.92 2.02
C ARG A 285 24.63 9.52 0.68
N CYS A 286 23.75 9.34 -0.33
CA CYS A 286 24.21 9.06 -1.69
C CYS A 286 25.08 10.20 -2.21
N GLN A 287 26.25 9.89 -2.75
CA GLN A 287 27.19 10.88 -3.29
C GLN A 287 26.63 11.66 -4.50
N ILE A 288 25.62 11.12 -5.21
CA ILE A 288 25.02 11.74 -6.39
C ILE A 288 23.80 12.60 -6.04
N CYS A 289 22.82 12.03 -5.30
CA CYS A 289 21.54 12.70 -5.06
C CYS A 289 21.30 13.14 -3.61
N GLY A 290 22.23 12.82 -2.68
CA GLY A 290 22.09 13.17 -1.26
C GLY A 290 21.04 12.39 -0.48
N GLU A 291 20.26 11.50 -1.12
CA GLU A 291 19.25 10.69 -0.45
C GLU A 291 19.85 9.59 0.43
N PRO A 292 19.16 9.15 1.50
CA PRO A 292 19.64 8.10 2.36
C PRO A 292 19.93 6.80 1.60
N SER A 293 21.07 6.18 1.87
CA SER A 293 21.55 5.00 1.17
C SER A 293 22.42 4.14 2.08
N SER A 294 22.28 2.81 1.96
CA SER A 294 23.20 1.86 2.60
C SER A 294 24.54 1.69 1.84
N LYS A 295 24.70 2.37 0.71
CA LYS A 295 25.88 2.33 -0.15
C LYS A 295 26.29 3.77 -0.51
N GLU A 296 27.49 3.95 -1.02
CA GLU A 296 27.97 5.27 -1.49
C GLU A 296 27.07 5.87 -2.58
N ILE A 297 26.62 5.05 -3.52
CA ILE A 297 25.64 5.43 -4.54
C ILE A 297 24.35 4.64 -4.30
N CYS A 298 23.22 5.33 -4.19
CA CYS A 298 21.93 4.70 -3.98
C CYS A 298 21.50 3.90 -5.21
N GLN A 299 20.61 2.93 -4.99
CA GLN A 299 20.13 2.05 -6.06
C GLN A 299 19.42 2.81 -7.19
N ALA A 300 18.75 3.93 -6.88
CA ALA A 300 18.09 4.76 -7.89
C ALA A 300 19.12 5.41 -8.83
N CYS A 301 20.15 6.08 -8.27
CA CYS A 301 21.22 6.69 -9.07
C CYS A 301 21.97 5.65 -9.90
N LYS A 302 22.30 4.50 -9.30
CA LYS A 302 22.98 3.42 -10.03
C LYS A 302 22.16 2.93 -11.25
N LEU A 303 20.84 2.74 -11.08
CA LEU A 303 19.96 2.35 -12.19
C LEU A 303 19.90 3.42 -13.29
N LEU A 304 19.87 4.70 -12.92
CA LEU A 304 19.82 5.80 -13.87
C LEU A 304 21.14 5.95 -14.65
N GLU A 305 22.28 5.75 -14.01
CA GLU A 305 23.59 5.75 -14.68
C GLU A 305 23.70 4.57 -15.68
N GLU A 306 23.29 3.37 -15.28
CA GLU A 306 23.28 2.19 -16.15
C GLU A 306 22.43 2.40 -17.43
N ILE A 307 21.32 3.14 -17.34
CA ILE A 307 20.46 3.46 -18.50
C ILE A 307 21.02 4.59 -19.35
N LYS A 308 21.67 5.61 -18.73
CA LYS A 308 22.23 6.77 -19.45
C LYS A 308 23.52 6.45 -20.17
N GLY A 309 24.28 5.48 -19.68
CA GLY A 309 25.53 5.01 -20.30
C GLY A 309 25.35 4.09 -21.50
N ARG A 310 24.11 3.80 -21.86
CA ARG A 310 23.69 3.01 -23.04
C ARG A 310 22.98 3.89 -24.05
#